data_66fe8d80d372d083edab935c8196e4e4
#
_entry.id   66fe8d80d372d083edab935c8196e4e4
#
_cell.length_a   1.000
_cell.length_b   1.000
_cell.length_c   1.000
_cell.angle_alpha   90.00
_cell.angle_beta   90.00
_cell.angle_gamma   90.00
#
_symmetry.space_group_name_H-M   'P 1'
#
loop_
_entity.id
_entity.type
_entity.pdbx_description
1 polymer ?
#
loop_
_entity_poly.entity_id
_entity_poly.type
_entity_poly.pdbx_seq_one_letter_code
_entity_poly.pdbx_strand_id
1 'polypeptide(L)'
;MGDRAHLLNPAITIDTFVEDLVQVIQSEELNDVILVGHSFGGIPISGVADRIPERLAHLVYFDSIVLQSGQNAFSVYPKADADARIAAASKATNGLAVPIPDPLPAAWGFKPGSADEAWVKRRLTAHPLASYTTPLTLKHPIGNGRPRTYIHCTQPELPVLEESRKLVKSQPGWNWVDIAAPHEAHITHPALLADLLLGPVSYTH
;
A
#
# COMPACT_ATOMS: atom_id res chain seq x y z
N MET A 1 -7.59 8.65 -0.07
CA MET A 1 -8.03 9.84 -0.87
C MET A 1 -7.26 11.10 -0.47
N GLY A 2 -6.92 11.28 0.82
CA GLY A 2 -6.20 12.47 1.27
C GLY A 2 -6.88 13.75 0.81
N ASP A 3 -6.11 14.66 0.22
CA ASP A 3 -6.61 15.96 -0.28
C ASP A 3 -7.68 15.86 -1.37
N ARG A 4 -7.80 14.69 -2.00
CA ARG A 4 -8.83 14.39 -3.02
C ARG A 4 -10.10 13.76 -2.45
N ALA A 5 -10.32 13.79 -1.13
CA ALA A 5 -11.50 13.19 -0.50
C ALA A 5 -12.83 13.76 -1.05
N HIS A 6 -12.83 15.02 -1.46
CA HIS A 6 -13.98 15.70 -2.08
C HIS A 6 -14.36 15.12 -3.46
N LEU A 7 -13.48 14.35 -4.11
CA LEU A 7 -13.75 13.69 -5.39
C LEU A 7 -14.32 12.27 -5.24
N LEU A 8 -14.58 11.82 -3.99
CA LEU A 8 -15.06 10.47 -3.72
C LEU A 8 -16.36 10.18 -4.46
N ASN A 9 -16.32 9.14 -5.29
CA ASN A 9 -17.48 8.65 -6.06
C ASN A 9 -17.33 7.15 -6.35
N PRO A 10 -18.37 6.44 -6.83
CA PRO A 10 -18.35 4.99 -7.04
C PRO A 10 -17.38 4.51 -8.13
N ALA A 11 -16.95 5.38 -9.04
CA ALA A 11 -16.04 5.02 -10.14
C ALA A 11 -14.57 5.02 -9.73
N ILE A 12 -14.22 5.41 -8.50
CA ILE A 12 -12.84 5.39 -8.01
C ILE A 12 -12.46 3.96 -7.62
N THR A 13 -11.75 3.31 -8.51
CA THR A 13 -11.25 1.94 -8.40
C THR A 13 -9.74 1.91 -8.17
N ILE A 14 -9.17 0.70 -8.12
CA ILE A 14 -7.70 0.56 -8.06
C ILE A 14 -7.02 1.15 -9.30
N ASP A 15 -7.65 1.07 -10.48
CA ASP A 15 -7.12 1.65 -11.71
C ASP A 15 -6.99 3.17 -11.64
N THR A 16 -7.88 3.85 -10.89
CA THR A 16 -7.76 5.30 -10.64
C THR A 16 -6.48 5.63 -9.87
N PHE A 17 -6.13 4.82 -8.87
CA PHE A 17 -4.88 5.02 -8.11
C PHE A 17 -3.63 4.73 -8.95
N VAL A 18 -3.70 3.71 -9.80
CA VAL A 18 -2.61 3.41 -10.74
C VAL A 18 -2.43 4.56 -11.72
N GLU A 19 -3.52 5.03 -12.33
CA GLU A 19 -3.49 6.12 -13.31
C GLU A 19 -2.98 7.42 -12.69
N ASP A 20 -3.40 7.77 -11.48
CA ASP A 20 -2.89 8.94 -10.75
C ASP A 20 -1.36 8.95 -10.65
N LEU A 21 -0.75 7.80 -10.33
CA LEU A 21 0.70 7.67 -10.24
C LEU A 21 1.36 7.70 -11.62
N VAL A 22 0.79 7.02 -12.61
CA VAL A 22 1.27 7.05 -14.00
C VAL A 22 1.30 8.48 -14.53
N GLN A 23 0.22 9.23 -14.32
CA GLN A 23 0.11 10.61 -14.77
C GLN A 23 1.12 11.53 -14.09
N VAL A 24 1.39 11.37 -12.80
CA VAL A 24 2.44 12.16 -12.12
C VAL A 24 3.81 11.85 -12.72
N ILE A 25 4.16 10.57 -12.89
CA ILE A 25 5.46 10.16 -13.44
C ILE A 25 5.64 10.70 -14.87
N GLN A 26 4.58 10.65 -15.69
CA GLN A 26 4.64 11.09 -17.09
C GLN A 26 4.65 12.61 -17.22
N SER A 27 3.78 13.33 -16.50
CA SER A 27 3.66 14.77 -16.60
C SER A 27 4.86 15.54 -16.03
N GLU A 28 5.49 14.95 -14.98
CA GLU A 28 6.74 15.47 -14.42
C GLU A 28 7.99 14.93 -15.14
N GLU A 29 7.81 14.15 -16.23
CA GLU A 29 8.88 13.55 -17.04
C GLU A 29 9.92 12.76 -16.22
N LEU A 30 9.47 12.13 -15.09
CA LEU A 30 10.35 11.42 -14.19
C LEU A 30 10.88 10.13 -14.85
N ASN A 31 12.17 9.87 -14.63
CA ASN A 31 12.86 8.66 -15.05
C ASN A 31 13.66 8.10 -13.88
N ASP A 32 14.02 6.82 -13.96
CA ASP A 32 14.76 6.11 -12.91
C ASP A 32 14.11 6.22 -11.53
N VAL A 33 12.77 6.18 -11.50
CA VAL A 33 11.98 6.37 -10.29
C VAL A 33 12.13 5.19 -9.33
N ILE A 34 12.46 5.47 -8.08
CA ILE A 34 12.29 4.53 -6.97
C ILE A 34 10.89 4.73 -6.42
N LEU A 35 9.98 3.80 -6.73
CA LEU A 35 8.57 3.92 -6.37
C LEU A 35 8.28 3.12 -5.09
N VAL A 36 7.88 3.83 -4.03
CA VAL A 36 7.60 3.25 -2.72
C VAL A 36 6.09 3.16 -2.50
N GLY A 37 5.59 1.95 -2.22
CA GLY A 37 4.19 1.71 -1.85
C GLY A 37 4.08 1.18 -0.43
N HIS A 38 3.42 1.93 0.46
CA HIS A 38 3.13 1.51 1.82
C HIS A 38 1.73 0.88 1.92
N SER A 39 1.60 -0.21 2.66
CA SER A 39 0.29 -0.80 2.96
C SER A 39 -0.52 -1.11 1.69
N PHE A 40 -1.72 -0.55 1.55
CA PHE A 40 -2.53 -0.61 0.32
C PHE A 40 -1.76 -0.12 -0.92
N GLY A 41 -0.81 0.81 -0.75
CA GLY A 41 0.00 1.39 -1.82
C GLY A 41 0.82 0.38 -2.64
N GLY A 42 1.06 -0.83 -2.13
CA GLY A 42 1.69 -1.91 -2.90
C GLY A 42 0.88 -2.35 -4.13
N ILE A 43 -0.45 -2.23 -4.06
CA ILE A 43 -1.33 -2.60 -5.18
C ILE A 43 -1.13 -1.63 -6.37
N PRO A 44 -1.31 -0.30 -6.21
CA PRO A 44 -1.13 0.61 -7.33
C PRO A 44 0.29 0.65 -7.88
N ILE A 45 1.36 0.53 -7.06
CA ILE A 45 2.72 0.51 -7.62
C ILE A 45 2.98 -0.72 -8.49
N SER A 46 2.33 -1.86 -8.20
CA SER A 46 2.36 -3.03 -9.08
C SER A 46 1.72 -2.74 -10.43
N GLY A 47 0.60 -2.02 -10.45
CA GLY A 47 -0.06 -1.57 -11.67
C GLY A 47 0.76 -0.56 -12.47
N VAL A 48 1.47 0.35 -11.79
CA VAL A 48 2.41 1.29 -12.46
C VAL A 48 3.54 0.53 -13.14
N ALA A 49 4.15 -0.43 -12.46
CA ALA A 49 5.22 -1.26 -13.03
C ALA A 49 4.75 -2.08 -14.24
N ASP A 50 3.49 -2.50 -14.25
CA ASP A 50 2.91 -3.20 -15.42
C ASP A 50 2.76 -2.28 -16.64
N ARG A 51 2.48 -0.97 -16.44
CA ARG A 51 2.14 -0.01 -17.50
C ARG A 51 3.35 0.75 -18.04
N ILE A 52 4.27 1.20 -17.17
CA ILE A 52 5.41 2.07 -17.51
C ILE A 52 6.71 1.60 -16.83
N PRO A 53 7.10 0.31 -16.96
CA PRO A 53 8.29 -0.22 -16.29
C PRO A 53 9.57 0.53 -16.66
N GLU A 54 9.66 1.07 -17.88
CA GLU A 54 10.82 1.81 -18.38
C GLU A 54 11.13 3.08 -17.59
N ARG A 55 10.14 3.63 -16.86
CA ARG A 55 10.31 4.81 -16.00
C ARG A 55 10.84 4.49 -14.62
N LEU A 56 10.86 3.21 -14.24
CA LEU A 56 11.16 2.77 -12.89
C LEU A 56 12.56 2.18 -12.77
N ALA A 57 13.32 2.62 -11.79
CA ALA A 57 14.58 1.98 -11.39
C ALA A 57 14.33 0.86 -10.37
N HIS A 58 13.42 1.06 -9.41
CA HIS A 58 13.20 0.12 -8.32
C HIS A 58 11.78 0.26 -7.73
N LEU A 59 11.24 -0.86 -7.23
CA LEU A 59 9.98 -0.90 -6.50
C LEU A 59 10.24 -1.26 -5.03
N VAL A 60 9.72 -0.46 -4.12
CA VAL A 60 9.79 -0.73 -2.68
C VAL A 60 8.38 -0.96 -2.13
N TYR A 61 8.13 -2.17 -1.69
CA TYR A 61 6.90 -2.56 -1.01
C TYR A 61 7.12 -2.45 0.49
N PHE A 62 6.77 -1.30 1.04
CA PHE A 62 6.94 -1.03 2.46
C PHE A 62 5.72 -1.53 3.23
N ASP A 63 5.90 -2.65 3.91
CA ASP A 63 4.87 -3.38 4.68
C ASP A 63 3.51 -3.38 3.97
N SER A 64 3.52 -3.92 2.74
CA SER A 64 2.48 -3.68 1.73
C SER A 64 1.66 -4.90 1.38
N ILE A 65 0.47 -4.64 0.86
CA ILE A 65 -0.32 -5.64 0.14
C ILE A 65 0.35 -5.90 -1.22
N VAL A 66 0.60 -7.17 -1.49
CA VAL A 66 1.06 -7.66 -2.80
C VAL A 66 0.04 -8.65 -3.32
N LEU A 67 -0.42 -8.45 -4.56
CA LEU A 67 -1.48 -9.25 -5.19
C LEU A 67 -1.01 -9.86 -6.50
N GLN A 68 -1.50 -11.05 -6.81
CA GLN A 68 -1.45 -11.61 -8.16
C GLN A 68 -2.52 -10.95 -9.04
N SER A 69 -2.33 -11.02 -10.37
CA SER A 69 -3.35 -10.57 -11.32
C SER A 69 -4.68 -11.29 -11.08
N GLY A 70 -5.79 -10.56 -11.11
CA GLY A 70 -7.14 -11.06 -10.85
C GLY A 70 -7.56 -11.02 -9.38
N GLN A 71 -6.65 -10.79 -8.43
CA GLN A 71 -6.97 -10.59 -7.03
C GLN A 71 -7.36 -9.14 -6.75
N ASN A 72 -8.19 -8.93 -5.74
CA ASN A 72 -8.52 -7.61 -5.19
C ASN A 72 -7.95 -7.45 -3.77
N ALA A 73 -8.01 -6.24 -3.21
CA ALA A 73 -7.44 -5.98 -1.89
C ALA A 73 -8.05 -6.84 -0.77
N PHE A 74 -9.32 -7.23 -0.88
CA PHE A 74 -9.94 -8.12 0.11
C PHE A 74 -9.44 -9.57 0.04
N SER A 75 -8.73 -9.96 -1.01
CA SER A 75 -8.17 -11.32 -1.12
C SER A 75 -7.14 -11.66 -0.04
N VAL A 76 -6.53 -10.65 0.61
CA VAL A 76 -5.57 -10.85 1.72
C VAL A 76 -6.23 -10.81 3.10
N TYR A 77 -7.51 -10.46 3.17
CA TYR A 77 -8.25 -10.39 4.43
C TYR A 77 -8.95 -11.72 4.72
N PRO A 78 -9.05 -12.14 5.99
CA PRO A 78 -10.03 -13.14 6.38
C PRO A 78 -11.43 -12.73 5.88
N LYS A 79 -12.21 -13.70 5.37
CA LYS A 79 -13.53 -13.39 4.80
C LYS A 79 -14.43 -12.59 5.74
N ALA A 80 -14.41 -12.92 7.03
CA ALA A 80 -15.22 -12.21 8.03
C ALA A 80 -14.84 -10.73 8.15
N ASP A 81 -13.54 -10.41 8.05
CA ASP A 81 -13.05 -9.03 8.13
C ASP A 81 -13.40 -8.24 6.86
N ALA A 82 -13.30 -8.87 5.70
CA ALA A 82 -13.74 -8.27 4.43
C ALA A 82 -15.26 -7.98 4.46
N ASP A 83 -16.07 -8.94 4.87
CA ASP A 83 -17.53 -8.78 4.99
C ASP A 83 -17.89 -7.67 6.00
N ALA A 84 -17.20 -7.60 7.14
CA ALA A 84 -17.41 -6.56 8.14
C ALA A 84 -17.08 -5.16 7.59
N ARG A 85 -16.00 -5.01 6.81
CA ARG A 85 -15.64 -3.73 6.16
C ARG A 85 -16.66 -3.31 5.10
N ILE A 86 -17.17 -4.25 4.31
CA ILE A 86 -18.25 -4.00 3.32
C ILE A 86 -19.53 -3.57 4.05
N ALA A 87 -19.90 -4.26 5.12
CA ALA A 87 -21.07 -3.88 5.92
C ALA A 87 -20.92 -2.50 6.58
N ALA A 88 -19.73 -2.18 7.09
CA ALA A 88 -19.42 -0.85 7.64
C ALA A 88 -19.51 0.24 6.57
N ALA A 89 -18.99 0.00 5.36
CA ALA A 89 -19.13 0.92 4.23
C ALA A 89 -20.60 1.13 3.84
N SER A 90 -21.38 0.06 3.77
CA SER A 90 -22.82 0.14 3.49
C SER A 90 -23.55 1.02 4.51
N LYS A 91 -23.26 0.81 5.80
CA LYS A 91 -23.91 1.54 6.90
C LYS A 91 -23.50 3.01 6.97
N ALA A 92 -22.21 3.31 6.82
CA ALA A 92 -21.66 4.66 7.06
C ALA A 92 -21.73 5.56 5.82
N THR A 93 -21.66 4.99 4.62
CA THR A 93 -21.45 5.75 3.38
C THR A 93 -22.29 5.24 2.20
N ASN A 94 -23.35 4.46 2.44
CA ASN A 94 -24.15 3.80 1.40
C ASN A 94 -23.29 2.97 0.42
N GLY A 95 -22.26 2.31 0.94
CA GLY A 95 -21.36 1.47 0.12
C GLY A 95 -20.29 2.24 -0.66
N LEU A 96 -20.16 3.54 -0.45
CA LEU A 96 -19.23 4.36 -1.20
C LEU A 96 -17.77 4.20 -0.72
N ALA A 97 -17.55 4.13 0.58
CA ALA A 97 -16.22 4.06 1.17
C ALA A 97 -16.16 3.28 2.48
N VAL A 98 -15.04 2.61 2.71
CA VAL A 98 -14.71 1.99 3.99
C VAL A 98 -14.38 3.11 4.99
N PRO A 99 -15.06 3.18 6.13
CA PRO A 99 -14.80 4.20 7.14
C PRO A 99 -13.42 4.02 7.77
N ILE A 100 -12.92 5.10 8.37
CA ILE A 100 -11.70 5.08 9.16
C ILE A 100 -11.92 4.16 10.37
N PRO A 101 -10.98 3.24 10.68
CA PRO A 101 -11.10 2.43 11.88
C PRO A 101 -10.99 3.29 13.15
N ASP A 102 -11.88 3.04 14.12
CA ASP A 102 -11.82 3.67 15.43
C ASP A 102 -12.16 2.61 16.49
N PRO A 103 -11.22 2.25 17.37
CA PRO A 103 -9.83 2.75 17.47
C PRO A 103 -8.96 2.35 16.28
N LEU A 104 -7.83 3.07 16.11
CA LEU A 104 -6.82 2.68 15.13
C LEU A 104 -6.22 1.32 15.52
N PRO A 105 -5.85 0.46 14.53
CA PRO A 105 -5.26 -0.84 14.81
C PRO A 105 -3.98 -0.73 15.66
N ALA A 106 -3.85 -1.56 16.69
CA ALA A 106 -2.68 -1.57 17.56
C ALA A 106 -1.37 -1.84 16.79
N ALA A 107 -1.44 -2.66 15.73
CA ALA A 107 -0.30 -2.97 14.87
C ALA A 107 0.21 -1.75 14.06
N TRP A 108 -0.53 -0.64 14.01
CA TRP A 108 -0.02 0.60 13.43
C TRP A 108 1.05 1.26 14.31
N GLY A 109 1.08 0.93 15.62
CA GLY A 109 2.15 1.32 16.53
C GLY A 109 2.00 2.69 17.18
N PHE A 110 0.84 3.34 17.04
CA PHE A 110 0.58 4.58 17.78
C PHE A 110 0.34 4.31 19.25
N LYS A 111 0.97 5.13 20.09
CA LYS A 111 0.63 5.15 21.52
C LYS A 111 -0.72 5.84 21.69
N PRO A 112 -1.70 5.21 22.38
CA PRO A 112 -2.99 5.83 22.62
C PRO A 112 -2.87 7.23 23.23
N GLY A 113 -3.56 8.20 22.66
CA GLY A 113 -3.52 9.61 23.09
C GLY A 113 -2.26 10.38 22.69
N SER A 114 -1.36 9.79 21.90
CA SER A 114 -0.16 10.49 21.42
C SER A 114 -0.46 11.59 20.39
N ALA A 115 0.49 12.50 20.23
CA ALA A 115 0.42 13.54 19.21
C ALA A 115 0.35 12.96 17.79
N ASP A 116 1.07 11.86 17.54
CA ASP A 116 1.08 11.17 16.24
C ASP A 116 -0.28 10.53 15.93
N GLU A 117 -0.89 9.83 16.92
CA GLU A 117 -2.24 9.29 16.76
C GLU A 117 -3.24 10.40 16.43
N ALA A 118 -3.23 11.48 17.18
CA ALA A 118 -4.11 12.63 16.98
C ALA A 118 -3.84 13.31 15.62
N TRP A 119 -2.57 13.38 15.19
CA TRP A 119 -2.20 13.95 13.90
C TRP A 119 -2.72 13.11 12.75
N VAL A 120 -2.60 11.77 12.83
CA VAL A 120 -3.09 10.82 11.83
C VAL A 120 -4.62 10.85 11.76
N LYS A 121 -5.31 10.74 12.90
CA LYS A 121 -6.78 10.76 12.95
C LYS A 121 -7.39 11.97 12.25
N ARG A 122 -6.75 13.14 12.35
CA ARG A 122 -7.24 14.38 11.69
C ARG A 122 -7.03 14.38 10.17
N ARG A 123 -6.20 13.47 9.62
CA ARG A 123 -5.82 13.44 8.19
C ARG A 123 -6.34 12.23 7.45
N LEU A 124 -6.71 11.20 8.18
CA LEU A 124 -7.34 10.03 7.57
C LEU A 124 -8.66 10.41 6.91
N THR A 125 -8.90 9.83 5.77
CA THR A 125 -10.16 9.93 5.04
C THR A 125 -10.71 8.54 4.77
N ALA A 126 -12.03 8.41 4.64
CA ALA A 126 -12.64 7.17 4.23
C ALA A 126 -12.05 6.70 2.88
N HIS A 127 -11.87 5.39 2.73
CA HIS A 127 -11.22 4.80 1.56
C HIS A 127 -12.27 4.26 0.57
N PRO A 128 -12.19 4.59 -0.74
CA PRO A 128 -13.18 4.13 -1.72
C PRO A 128 -13.36 2.62 -1.69
N LEU A 129 -14.58 2.13 -1.47
CA LEU A 129 -14.84 0.68 -1.40
C LEU A 129 -14.51 -0.01 -2.73
N ALA A 130 -14.80 0.62 -3.86
CA ALA A 130 -14.52 0.06 -5.16
C ALA A 130 -13.03 -0.21 -5.41
N SER A 131 -12.11 0.52 -4.77
CA SER A 131 -10.69 0.22 -4.87
C SER A 131 -10.26 -1.05 -4.12
N TYR A 132 -11.05 -1.48 -3.11
CA TYR A 132 -10.85 -2.77 -2.44
C TYR A 132 -11.45 -3.95 -3.20
N THR A 133 -12.54 -3.73 -3.92
CA THR A 133 -13.31 -4.79 -4.57
C THR A 133 -12.95 -5.00 -6.03
N THR A 134 -12.38 -4.00 -6.70
CA THR A 134 -11.94 -4.14 -8.09
C THR A 134 -10.65 -4.97 -8.16
N PRO A 135 -10.60 -6.03 -8.99
CA PRO A 135 -9.39 -6.81 -9.17
C PRO A 135 -8.25 -6.00 -9.79
N LEU A 136 -7.04 -6.21 -9.29
CA LEU A 136 -5.83 -5.75 -9.96
C LEU A 136 -5.61 -6.58 -11.23
N THR A 137 -5.48 -5.93 -12.38
CA THR A 137 -5.17 -6.60 -13.65
C THR A 137 -3.74 -6.28 -14.06
N LEU A 138 -2.91 -7.31 -14.12
CA LEU A 138 -1.52 -7.24 -14.61
C LEU A 138 -1.38 -8.08 -15.87
N LYS A 139 -0.68 -7.55 -16.87
CA LYS A 139 -0.32 -8.27 -18.11
C LYS A 139 0.99 -9.03 -17.98
N HIS A 140 1.81 -8.63 -17.00
CA HIS A 140 3.15 -9.16 -16.74
C HIS A 140 3.26 -9.65 -15.29
N PRO A 141 4.28 -10.44 -14.94
CA PRO A 141 4.57 -10.79 -13.55
C PRO A 141 4.76 -9.54 -12.68
N ILE A 142 4.48 -9.65 -11.38
CA ILE A 142 4.62 -8.55 -10.41
C ILE A 142 5.99 -7.89 -10.57
N GLY A 143 5.98 -6.56 -10.73
CA GLY A 143 7.18 -5.75 -10.93
C GLY A 143 7.72 -5.72 -12.35
N ASN A 144 7.17 -6.50 -13.29
CA ASN A 144 7.49 -6.45 -14.72
C ASN A 144 9.00 -6.35 -15.03
N GLY A 145 9.80 -7.21 -14.41
CA GLY A 145 11.25 -7.26 -14.57
C GLY A 145 12.06 -6.21 -13.80
N ARG A 146 11.40 -5.29 -13.06
CA ARG A 146 12.10 -4.31 -12.25
C ARG A 146 12.59 -4.91 -10.93
N PRO A 147 13.73 -4.45 -10.38
CA PRO A 147 14.19 -4.80 -9.06
C PRO A 147 13.14 -4.45 -8.00
N ARG A 148 12.97 -5.32 -7.00
CA ARG A 148 11.91 -5.18 -5.98
C ARG A 148 12.45 -5.49 -4.60
N THR A 149 12.06 -4.67 -3.63
CA THR A 149 12.35 -4.89 -2.22
C THR A 149 11.04 -4.92 -1.42
N TYR A 150 10.89 -5.89 -0.55
CA TYR A 150 9.84 -5.89 0.47
C TYR A 150 10.46 -5.51 1.82
N ILE A 151 9.99 -4.42 2.41
CA ILE A 151 10.35 -4.01 3.77
C ILE A 151 9.25 -4.51 4.69
N HIS A 152 9.60 -5.38 5.62
CA HIS A 152 8.70 -6.00 6.58
C HIS A 152 8.84 -5.37 7.96
N CYS A 153 7.75 -4.83 8.49
CA CYS A 153 7.66 -4.30 9.85
C CYS A 153 7.36 -5.43 10.83
N THR A 154 8.25 -5.63 11.81
CA THR A 154 8.20 -6.81 12.69
C THR A 154 7.71 -6.51 14.11
N GLN A 155 7.49 -5.24 14.51
CA GLN A 155 7.23 -4.90 15.91
C GLN A 155 6.16 -3.79 16.08
N PRO A 156 4.89 -4.20 16.19
CA PRO A 156 4.32 -5.52 15.92
C PRO A 156 4.05 -5.73 14.42
N GLU A 157 4.00 -6.98 14.00
CA GLU A 157 3.56 -7.33 12.65
C GLU A 157 2.08 -6.99 12.44
N LEU A 158 1.73 -6.56 11.23
CA LEU A 158 0.34 -6.41 10.81
C LEU A 158 -0.18 -7.74 10.23
N PRO A 159 -1.09 -8.46 10.92
CA PRO A 159 -1.46 -9.84 10.54
C PRO A 159 -2.08 -9.95 9.15
N VAL A 160 -2.85 -8.94 8.70
CA VAL A 160 -3.52 -8.96 7.40
C VAL A 160 -2.54 -9.05 6.21
N LEU A 161 -1.26 -8.71 6.40
CA LEU A 161 -0.25 -8.78 5.36
C LEU A 161 0.43 -10.16 5.23
N GLU A 162 0.04 -11.13 6.05
CA GLU A 162 0.66 -12.46 6.05
C GLU A 162 0.61 -13.15 4.67
N GLU A 163 -0.53 -13.07 3.98
CA GLU A 163 -0.67 -13.67 2.65
C GLU A 163 0.22 -12.97 1.61
N SER A 164 0.39 -11.65 1.71
CA SER A 164 1.32 -10.89 0.87
C SER A 164 2.78 -11.28 1.14
N ARG A 165 3.15 -11.44 2.42
CA ARG A 165 4.48 -11.90 2.83
C ARG A 165 4.79 -13.31 2.32
N LYS A 166 3.84 -14.24 2.41
CA LYS A 166 3.97 -15.60 1.85
C LYS A 166 4.15 -15.56 0.35
N LEU A 167 3.34 -14.75 -0.36
CA LEU A 167 3.44 -14.60 -1.81
C LEU A 167 4.83 -14.09 -2.20
N VAL A 168 5.33 -13.05 -1.56
CA VAL A 168 6.66 -12.48 -1.82
C VAL A 168 7.76 -13.51 -1.58
N LYS A 169 7.73 -14.22 -0.45
CA LYS A 169 8.72 -15.26 -0.11
C LYS A 169 8.69 -16.48 -1.03
N SER A 170 7.56 -16.74 -1.68
CA SER A 170 7.40 -17.86 -2.61
C SER A 170 7.92 -17.58 -4.01
N GLN A 171 8.26 -16.32 -4.34
CA GLN A 171 8.68 -15.90 -5.66
C GLN A 171 10.17 -15.48 -5.68
N PRO A 172 10.92 -15.79 -6.74
CA PRO A 172 12.30 -15.33 -6.88
C PRO A 172 12.37 -13.82 -7.21
N GLY A 173 13.55 -13.23 -7.03
CA GLY A 173 13.84 -11.86 -7.45
C GLY A 173 13.30 -10.78 -6.53
N TRP A 174 12.99 -11.11 -5.27
CA TRP A 174 12.68 -10.16 -4.23
C TRP A 174 13.86 -9.99 -3.27
N ASN A 175 14.21 -8.75 -2.98
CA ASN A 175 14.99 -8.43 -1.80
C ASN A 175 14.05 -8.34 -0.60
N TRP A 176 14.49 -8.88 0.54
CA TRP A 176 13.71 -8.86 1.78
C TRP A 176 14.50 -8.16 2.88
N VAL A 177 13.85 -7.21 3.57
CA VAL A 177 14.45 -6.45 4.66
C VAL A 177 13.48 -6.42 5.84
N ASP A 178 13.92 -6.89 7.00
CA ASP A 178 13.18 -6.77 8.26
C ASP A 178 13.57 -5.49 8.99
N ILE A 179 12.57 -4.75 9.50
CA ILE A 179 12.80 -3.61 10.38
C ILE A 179 12.05 -3.79 11.70
N ALA A 180 12.71 -3.45 12.81
CA ALA A 180 12.14 -3.52 14.15
C ALA A 180 11.26 -2.30 14.43
N ALA A 181 10.16 -2.17 13.69
CA ALA A 181 9.22 -1.06 13.76
C ALA A 181 7.79 -1.56 13.47
N PRO A 182 6.76 -0.80 13.85
CA PRO A 182 5.37 -1.10 13.53
C PRO A 182 5.01 -0.67 12.10
N HIS A 183 3.79 -1.04 11.67
CA HIS A 183 3.27 -0.77 10.33
C HIS A 183 3.43 0.70 9.87
N GLU A 184 3.13 1.66 10.74
CA GLU A 184 3.25 3.10 10.44
C GLU A 184 4.65 3.66 10.77
N ALA A 185 5.72 2.91 10.45
CA ALA A 185 7.09 3.31 10.76
C ALA A 185 7.49 4.64 10.11
N HIS A 186 6.90 5.02 9.00
CA HIS A 186 7.15 6.34 8.37
C HIS A 186 6.71 7.53 9.24
N ILE A 187 5.84 7.29 10.24
CA ILE A 187 5.42 8.29 11.23
C ILE A 187 6.12 8.05 12.56
N THR A 188 6.12 6.79 13.03
CA THR A 188 6.60 6.46 14.38
C THR A 188 8.12 6.30 14.47
N HIS A 189 8.79 5.94 13.35
CA HIS A 189 10.23 5.69 13.24
C HIS A 189 10.81 6.28 11.95
N PRO A 190 10.57 7.60 11.66
CA PRO A 190 10.89 8.17 10.35
C PRO A 190 12.38 8.14 10.02
N ALA A 191 13.27 8.34 11.01
CA ALA A 191 14.71 8.28 10.81
C ALA A 191 15.16 6.87 10.36
N LEU A 192 14.69 5.82 11.03
CA LEU A 192 14.99 4.43 10.67
C LEU A 192 14.60 4.11 9.24
N LEU A 193 13.40 4.51 8.83
CA LEU A 193 12.94 4.28 7.46
C LEU A 193 13.69 5.15 6.45
N ALA A 194 13.98 6.40 6.76
CA ALA A 194 14.73 7.28 5.88
C ALA A 194 16.16 6.75 5.66
N ASP A 195 16.86 6.32 6.71
CA ASP A 195 18.19 5.72 6.62
C ASP A 195 18.18 4.47 5.74
N LEU A 196 17.13 3.65 5.85
CA LEU A 196 16.96 2.47 5.01
C LEU A 196 16.72 2.81 3.53
N LEU A 197 15.84 3.79 3.25
CA LEU A 197 15.51 4.19 1.89
C LEU A 197 16.62 4.98 1.19
N LEU A 198 17.43 5.75 1.95
CA LEU A 198 18.52 6.58 1.42
C LEU A 198 19.88 5.89 1.54
N GLY A 199 19.98 4.85 2.36
CA GLY A 199 21.23 4.11 2.57
C GLY A 199 21.61 3.30 1.33
N PRO A 200 22.81 2.67 1.34
CA PRO A 200 23.29 1.81 0.26
C PRO A 200 22.58 0.43 0.27
N VAL A 201 21.30 0.35 0.60
CA VAL A 201 20.50 -0.77 0.14
C VAL A 201 20.62 -0.68 -1.36
N SER A 202 21.50 -1.47 -1.92
CA SER A 202 21.95 -1.40 -3.29
C SER A 202 20.77 -1.49 -4.26
N TYR A 203 20.20 -0.31 -4.55
CA TYR A 203 19.33 -0.12 -5.71
C TYR A 203 20.16 -0.15 -7.03
N THR A 204 21.48 -0.30 -6.87
CA THR A 204 22.43 -0.42 -7.96
C THR A 204 22.82 -1.88 -8.13
N HIS A 205 22.06 -2.63 -8.93
CA HIS A 205 22.60 -3.77 -9.72
C HIS A 205 21.62 -4.15 -10.82
#